data_f88a97a345da10382a40ea3ee7303761
#
_entry.id   f88a97a345da10382a40ea3ee7303761
#
_cell.length_a   1.000
_cell.length_b   1.000
_cell.length_c   1.000
_cell.angle_alpha   90.00
_cell.angle_beta   90.00
_cell.angle_gamma   90.00
#
_symmetry.space_group_name_H-M   'P 1'
#
loop_
_entity.id
_entity.type
_entity.pdbx_description
1 polymer ?
#
loop_
_entity_poly.entity_id
_entity_poly.type
_entity_poly.pdbx_seq_one_letter_code
_entity_poly.pdbx_strand_id
1 'polypeptide(L)'
;MNPETTGASPALFAGETPRDLTVADAAALTRSALVSRVAPIMVGSAAASYGSRTREVSVIGSTADMLEVRHWKLAAGGFLPRGDWGRGATVCVIGEKIRSELFGAGPAVGQWLRIGDWRFRVIGVLASEGRSIGVDVQELVVIPVASAEALFNSQALFRVLVEARSREAMPRVTQWVLDTLRERHQGE
;
A
#
# COMPACT_ATOMS: atom_id res chain seq x y z
N MET A 1 1.84 -18.90 -28.12
CA MET A 1 1.24 -17.58 -28.30
C MET A 1 0.74 -17.14 -26.95
N ASN A 2 1.47 -16.24 -26.36
CA ASN A 2 1.30 -15.96 -24.98
C ASN A 2 0.55 -14.68 -24.76
N PRO A 3 -0.60 -14.77 -24.19
CA PRO A 3 -1.40 -13.60 -23.99
C PRO A 3 -1.13 -12.90 -22.69
N GLU A 4 -0.02 -13.26 -22.08
CA GLU A 4 0.07 -12.92 -20.73
C GLU A 4 0.60 -11.65 -20.40
N THR A 5 0.66 -10.79 -21.26
CA THR A 5 0.96 -9.45 -20.89
C THR A 5 -0.21 -8.60 -20.67
N THR A 6 -1.12 -9.28 -20.31
CA THR A 6 -2.31 -8.77 -19.92
C THR A 6 -2.21 -7.81 -18.82
N GLY A 7 -2.41 -6.61 -19.10
CA GLY A 7 -2.83 -5.62 -18.15
C GLY A 7 -1.88 -5.27 -17.03
N ALA A 8 -0.65 -5.67 -17.13
CA ALA A 8 0.32 -5.19 -16.20
C ALA A 8 0.57 -3.73 -16.52
N SER A 9 0.04 -2.86 -15.68
CA SER A 9 0.47 -1.47 -15.68
C SER A 9 1.98 -1.47 -15.62
N PRO A 10 2.63 -0.65 -16.43
CA PRO A 10 4.09 -0.58 -16.37
C PRO A 10 4.50 -0.01 -15.02
N ALA A 11 4.83 -0.89 -14.12
CA ALA A 11 5.25 -0.54 -12.76
C ALA A 11 6.74 -0.83 -12.58
N LEU A 12 7.42 0.10 -11.94
CA LEU A 12 8.81 -0.04 -11.54
C LEU A 12 8.89 -0.22 -10.04
N PHE A 13 9.84 -1.04 -9.61
CA PHE A 13 10.17 -1.16 -8.21
C PHE A 13 11.42 -0.36 -7.95
N ALA A 14 11.28 0.71 -7.18
CA ALA A 14 12.44 1.44 -6.69
C ALA A 14 12.78 0.86 -5.31
N GLY A 15 13.79 0.04 -5.26
CA GLY A 15 14.27 -0.58 -4.04
C GLY A 15 15.77 -0.79 -4.14
N GLU A 16 16.41 -0.96 -3.00
CA GLU A 16 17.85 -1.16 -2.89
C GLU A 16 18.68 0.07 -3.24
N THR A 17 18.57 1.06 -2.41
CA THR A 17 19.58 2.12 -2.32
C THR A 17 20.35 1.92 -1.01
N PRO A 18 21.60 2.42 -0.89
CA PRO A 18 22.35 2.36 0.36
C PRO A 18 21.65 3.05 1.53
N ARG A 19 20.70 3.92 1.24
CA ARG A 19 19.85 4.57 2.22
C ARG A 19 18.41 4.10 2.08
N ASP A 20 17.71 4.06 3.20
CA ASP A 20 16.30 3.72 3.21
C ASP A 20 15.48 4.70 2.38
N LEU A 21 14.56 4.16 1.58
CA LEU A 21 13.57 4.97 0.89
C LEU A 21 12.56 5.50 1.91
N THR A 22 12.18 6.75 1.75
CA THR A 22 11.21 7.40 2.62
C THR A 22 9.96 7.84 1.86
N VAL A 23 8.91 8.18 2.61
CA VAL A 23 7.68 8.72 2.03
C VAL A 23 7.97 10.02 1.26
N ALA A 24 8.90 10.85 1.75
CA ALA A 24 9.30 12.07 1.05
C ALA A 24 9.96 11.76 -0.31
N ASP A 25 10.77 10.70 -0.37
CA ASP A 25 11.34 10.25 -1.64
C ASP A 25 10.25 9.83 -2.62
N ALA A 26 9.28 9.02 -2.16
CA ALA A 26 8.16 8.59 -2.99
C ALA A 26 7.31 9.78 -3.45
N ALA A 27 7.07 10.74 -2.57
CA ALA A 27 6.30 11.95 -2.91
C ALA A 27 7.01 12.77 -4.00
N ALA A 28 8.34 12.82 -3.98
CA ALA A 28 9.11 13.51 -5.01
C ALA A 28 8.90 12.87 -6.39
N LEU A 29 8.67 11.57 -6.45
CA LEU A 29 8.45 10.86 -7.71
C LEU A 29 7.12 11.21 -8.38
N THR A 30 6.18 11.78 -7.64
CA THR A 30 4.89 12.21 -8.21
C THR A 30 4.97 13.45 -9.08
N ARG A 31 6.11 14.14 -9.08
CA ARG A 31 6.26 15.43 -9.76
C ARG A 31 6.37 15.34 -11.28
N SER A 32 6.70 14.17 -11.81
CA SER A 32 6.81 14.00 -13.27
C SER A 32 5.45 13.82 -13.91
N ALA A 33 5.22 14.53 -15.02
CA ALA A 33 4.02 14.33 -15.82
C ALA A 33 3.97 12.95 -16.50
N LEU A 34 5.09 12.25 -16.58
CA LEU A 34 5.17 10.91 -17.15
C LEU A 34 4.78 9.81 -16.17
N VAL A 35 4.66 10.17 -14.89
CA VAL A 35 4.26 9.25 -13.83
C VAL A 35 2.74 9.37 -13.61
N SER A 36 2.06 8.25 -13.72
CA SER A 36 0.62 8.17 -13.54
C SER A 36 0.26 8.02 -12.05
N ARG A 37 0.91 7.10 -11.36
CA ARG A 37 0.64 6.80 -9.95
C ARG A 37 1.92 6.43 -9.24
N VAL A 38 1.95 6.71 -7.94
CA VAL A 38 3.04 6.29 -7.06
C VAL A 38 2.41 5.70 -5.80
N ALA A 39 2.84 4.51 -5.43
CA ALA A 39 2.38 3.85 -4.22
C ALA A 39 3.57 3.48 -3.34
N PRO A 40 3.83 4.23 -2.28
CA PRO A 40 4.83 3.83 -1.28
C PRO A 40 4.28 2.63 -0.51
N ILE A 41 5.15 1.71 -0.14
CA ILE A 41 4.76 0.49 0.58
C ILE A 41 5.61 0.32 1.81
N MET A 42 4.96 0.27 2.96
CA MET A 42 5.57 -0.14 4.22
C MET A 42 4.93 -1.47 4.62
N VAL A 43 5.72 -2.42 5.09
CA VAL A 43 5.26 -3.76 5.45
C VAL A 43 5.64 -4.07 6.88
N GLY A 44 4.72 -4.64 7.61
CA GLY A 44 4.97 -5.14 8.95
C GLY A 44 3.91 -6.16 9.35
N SER A 45 3.99 -6.64 10.57
CA SER A 45 2.99 -7.52 11.13
C SER A 45 2.55 -7.01 12.49
N ALA A 46 1.31 -7.30 12.85
CA ALA A 46 0.74 -6.90 14.12
C ALA A 46 -0.42 -7.82 14.48
N ALA A 47 -0.82 -7.82 15.74
CA ALA A 47 -2.02 -8.51 16.16
C ALA A 47 -3.23 -7.63 15.89
N ALA A 48 -4.22 -8.18 15.19
CA ALA A 48 -5.51 -7.53 14.97
C ALA A 48 -6.56 -8.21 15.85
N SER A 49 -7.39 -7.41 16.51
CA SER A 49 -8.41 -7.96 17.40
C SER A 49 -9.72 -7.18 17.33
N TYR A 50 -10.80 -7.95 17.43
CA TYR A 50 -12.15 -7.42 17.50
C TYR A 50 -12.93 -8.28 18.52
N GLY A 51 -13.37 -7.63 19.58
CA GLY A 51 -13.98 -8.36 20.69
C GLY A 51 -13.00 -9.35 21.30
N SER A 52 -13.42 -10.60 21.41
CA SER A 52 -12.59 -11.67 21.95
C SER A 52 -11.73 -12.39 20.91
N ARG A 53 -11.85 -12.00 19.63
CA ARG A 53 -11.12 -12.64 18.54
C ARG A 53 -9.84 -11.87 18.22
N THR A 54 -8.76 -12.59 18.04
CA THR A 54 -7.44 -12.03 17.73
C THR A 54 -6.72 -12.91 16.73
N ARG A 55 -6.01 -12.31 15.80
CA ARG A 55 -5.08 -13.02 14.94
C ARG A 55 -3.92 -12.12 14.52
N GLU A 56 -2.81 -12.72 14.19
CA GLU A 56 -1.68 -12.03 13.58
C GLU A 56 -2.01 -11.72 12.12
N VAL A 57 -1.72 -10.50 11.69
CA VAL A 57 -1.99 -10.06 10.31
C VAL A 57 -0.76 -9.39 9.70
N SER A 58 -0.68 -9.45 8.38
CA SER A 58 0.27 -8.66 7.62
C SER A 58 -0.34 -7.28 7.39
N VAL A 59 0.39 -6.24 7.77
CA VAL A 59 -0.05 -4.85 7.64
C VAL A 59 0.75 -4.17 6.54
N ILE A 60 0.05 -3.57 5.60
CA ILE A 60 0.64 -2.76 4.54
C ILE A 60 0.22 -1.31 4.75
N GLY A 61 1.22 -0.43 4.89
CA GLY A 61 0.98 1.01 4.84
C GLY A 61 1.18 1.50 3.42
N SER A 62 0.22 2.22 2.89
CA SER A 62 0.31 2.75 1.54
C SER A 62 -0.58 3.99 1.36
N THR A 63 -0.94 4.28 0.12
CA THR A 63 -1.78 5.41 -0.26
C THR A 63 -2.91 4.95 -1.16
N ALA A 64 -3.83 5.86 -1.50
CA ALA A 64 -5.00 5.54 -2.31
C ALA A 64 -4.66 4.91 -3.66
N ASP A 65 -3.52 5.26 -4.25
CA ASP A 65 -3.12 4.74 -5.56
C ASP A 65 -2.82 3.24 -5.57
N MET A 66 -2.58 2.64 -4.40
CA MET A 66 -2.28 1.22 -4.30
C MET A 66 -3.38 0.35 -4.90
N LEU A 67 -4.63 0.75 -4.77
CA LEU A 67 -5.77 0.00 -5.30
C LEU A 67 -5.63 -0.18 -6.81
N GLU A 68 -5.39 0.91 -7.54
CA GLU A 68 -5.26 0.86 -9.00
C GLU A 68 -3.94 0.25 -9.45
N VAL A 69 -2.83 0.57 -8.78
CA VAL A 69 -1.51 0.05 -9.15
C VAL A 69 -1.48 -1.47 -9.06
N ARG A 70 -2.13 -2.04 -8.06
CA ARG A 70 -2.18 -3.48 -7.85
C ARG A 70 -3.42 -4.16 -8.45
N HIS A 71 -4.30 -3.38 -9.05
CA HIS A 71 -5.55 -3.90 -9.61
C HIS A 71 -6.40 -4.65 -8.58
N TRP A 72 -6.37 -4.19 -7.35
CA TRP A 72 -7.20 -4.75 -6.29
C TRP A 72 -8.64 -4.33 -6.48
N LYS A 73 -9.56 -5.16 -6.04
CA LYS A 73 -10.99 -4.87 -6.08
C LYS A 73 -11.56 -4.85 -4.67
N LEU A 74 -12.58 -4.03 -4.48
CA LEU A 74 -13.31 -3.95 -3.22
C LEU A 74 -14.49 -4.90 -3.24
N ALA A 75 -14.67 -5.66 -2.16
CA ALA A 75 -15.86 -6.45 -1.93
C ALA A 75 -16.93 -5.63 -1.20
N ALA A 76 -16.50 -4.65 -0.40
CA ALA A 76 -17.41 -3.76 0.35
C ALA A 76 -16.71 -2.46 0.69
N GLY A 77 -17.48 -1.40 0.86
CA GLY A 77 -16.97 -0.10 1.31
C GLY A 77 -16.07 0.61 0.31
N GLY A 78 -15.09 1.34 0.83
CA GLY A 78 -14.15 2.11 0.05
C GLY A 78 -12.70 1.77 0.36
N PHE A 79 -11.77 2.43 -0.31
CA PHE A 79 -10.34 2.28 -0.08
C PHE A 79 -9.79 3.49 0.67
N LEU A 80 -8.46 3.55 0.85
CA LEU A 80 -7.81 4.63 1.55
C LEU A 80 -8.16 5.99 0.93
N PRO A 81 -8.38 7.02 1.76
CA PRO A 81 -8.73 8.34 1.24
C PRO A 81 -7.56 8.96 0.48
N ARG A 82 -7.87 9.73 -0.56
CA ARG A 82 -6.90 10.54 -1.26
C ARG A 82 -6.59 11.78 -0.41
N GLY A 83 -5.38 12.26 -0.54
CA GLY A 83 -4.98 13.46 0.17
C GLY A 83 -3.53 13.44 0.59
N ASP A 84 -3.19 14.16 1.63
CA ASP A 84 -1.84 14.31 2.14
C ASP A 84 -1.32 12.98 2.71
N TRP A 85 -0.21 12.50 2.18
CA TRP A 85 0.44 11.28 2.62
C TRP A 85 1.03 11.38 4.03
N GLY A 86 1.24 12.59 4.52
CA GLY A 86 1.69 12.82 5.89
C GLY A 86 0.58 12.70 6.91
N ARG A 87 -0.67 12.55 6.48
CA ARG A 87 -1.81 12.46 7.36
C ARG A 87 -2.09 11.01 7.75
N GLY A 88 -1.89 10.72 9.03
CA GLY A 88 -2.13 9.40 9.58
C GLY A 88 -3.59 9.20 10.01
N ALA A 89 -4.49 9.03 9.07
CA ALA A 89 -5.88 8.69 9.40
C ALA A 89 -5.94 7.29 10.02
N THR A 90 -6.80 7.11 11.01
CA THR A 90 -6.98 5.84 11.70
C THR A 90 -8.07 5.01 11.02
N VAL A 91 -7.87 4.74 9.75
CA VAL A 91 -8.77 3.92 8.92
C VAL A 91 -8.02 2.72 8.37
N CYS A 92 -8.72 1.64 8.10
CA CYS A 92 -8.12 0.45 7.51
C CYS A 92 -9.04 -0.22 6.51
N VAL A 93 -8.43 -0.96 5.59
CA VAL A 93 -9.12 -1.83 4.64
C VAL A 93 -8.60 -3.24 4.89
N ILE A 94 -9.49 -4.20 5.04
CA ILE A 94 -9.13 -5.56 5.42
C ILE A 94 -9.45 -6.57 4.32
N GLY A 95 -8.66 -7.65 4.25
CA GLY A 95 -8.93 -8.75 3.36
C GLY A 95 -10.12 -9.59 3.83
N GLU A 96 -10.70 -10.34 2.93
CA GLU A 96 -11.93 -11.11 3.19
C GLU A 96 -11.74 -12.17 4.27
N LYS A 97 -10.57 -12.79 4.34
CA LYS A 97 -10.30 -13.80 5.36
C LYS A 97 -10.24 -13.20 6.75
N ILE A 98 -9.65 -12.00 6.87
CA ILE A 98 -9.61 -11.28 8.15
C ILE A 98 -11.03 -10.86 8.56
N ARG A 99 -11.82 -10.38 7.61
CA ARG A 99 -13.22 -10.04 7.86
C ARG A 99 -13.97 -11.24 8.44
N SER A 100 -13.87 -12.39 7.78
CA SER A 100 -14.62 -13.58 8.20
C SER A 100 -14.15 -14.10 9.56
N GLU A 101 -12.84 -14.11 9.81
CA GLU A 101 -12.28 -14.62 11.05
C GLU A 101 -12.53 -13.72 12.26
N LEU A 102 -12.52 -12.41 12.08
CA LEU A 102 -12.69 -11.47 13.20
C LEU A 102 -14.12 -11.01 13.39
N PHE A 103 -14.88 -10.87 12.31
CA PHE A 103 -16.25 -10.36 12.36
C PHE A 103 -17.31 -11.42 12.11
N GLY A 104 -16.91 -12.61 11.68
CA GLY A 104 -17.84 -13.69 11.37
C GLY A 104 -18.77 -13.31 10.21
N ALA A 105 -20.07 -13.56 10.36
CA ALA A 105 -21.08 -13.21 9.36
C ALA A 105 -21.54 -11.77 9.46
N GLY A 106 -21.11 -11.04 10.48
CA GLY A 106 -21.54 -9.65 10.71
C GLY A 106 -20.82 -8.65 9.81
N PRO A 107 -21.35 -7.42 9.75
CA PRO A 107 -20.70 -6.36 8.98
C PRO A 107 -19.40 -5.91 9.61
N ALA A 108 -18.37 -5.73 8.79
CA ALA A 108 -17.09 -5.21 9.24
C ALA A 108 -16.95 -3.70 8.99
N VAL A 109 -17.45 -3.21 7.87
CA VAL A 109 -17.36 -1.79 7.51
C VAL A 109 -18.07 -0.93 8.57
N GLY A 110 -17.36 0.06 9.07
CA GLY A 110 -17.84 0.93 10.13
C GLY A 110 -17.47 0.50 11.53
N GLN A 111 -16.93 -0.70 11.71
CA GLN A 111 -16.49 -1.20 13.00
C GLN A 111 -15.06 -0.75 13.32
N TRP A 112 -14.74 -0.71 14.60
CA TRP A 112 -13.39 -0.41 15.06
C TRP A 112 -12.62 -1.71 15.25
N LEU A 113 -11.43 -1.76 14.66
CA LEU A 113 -10.51 -2.88 14.75
C LEU A 113 -9.25 -2.42 15.49
N ARG A 114 -8.82 -3.20 16.47
CA ARG A 114 -7.56 -2.92 17.16
C ARG A 114 -6.43 -3.59 16.37
N ILE A 115 -5.40 -2.80 16.05
CA ILE A 115 -4.20 -3.29 15.38
C ILE A 115 -3.01 -2.84 16.22
N GLY A 116 -2.30 -3.79 16.85
CA GLY A 116 -1.30 -3.47 17.84
C GLY A 116 -1.94 -2.70 19.00
N ASP A 117 -1.37 -1.55 19.33
CA ASP A 117 -1.90 -0.68 20.38
C ASP A 117 -2.83 0.42 19.85
N TRP A 118 -3.16 0.39 18.54
CA TRP A 118 -3.94 1.42 17.89
C TRP A 118 -5.31 0.90 17.48
N ARG A 119 -6.26 1.82 17.34
CA ARG A 119 -7.60 1.49 16.84
C ARG A 119 -7.79 2.12 15.48
N PHE A 120 -8.28 1.29 14.54
CA PHE A 120 -8.56 1.72 13.18
C PHE A 120 -10.02 1.42 12.83
N ARG A 121 -10.66 2.34 12.13
CA ARG A 121 -12.01 2.10 11.64
C ARG A 121 -11.94 1.37 10.31
N VAL A 122 -12.65 0.26 10.19
CA VAL A 122 -12.74 -0.48 8.93
C VAL A 122 -13.61 0.31 7.96
N ILE A 123 -13.04 0.71 6.82
CA ILE A 123 -13.74 1.48 5.78
C ILE A 123 -14.02 0.65 4.54
N GLY A 124 -13.39 -0.49 4.38
CA GLY A 124 -13.59 -1.35 3.23
C GLY A 124 -13.06 -2.75 3.45
N VAL A 125 -13.49 -3.63 2.55
CA VAL A 125 -13.04 -5.02 2.50
C VAL A 125 -12.57 -5.31 1.08
N LEU A 126 -11.36 -5.86 0.95
CA LEU A 126 -10.80 -6.26 -0.33
C LEU A 126 -11.39 -7.59 -0.79
N ALA A 127 -11.68 -7.69 -2.08
CA ALA A 127 -12.13 -8.95 -2.68
C ALA A 127 -11.02 -9.99 -2.62
N SER A 128 -11.39 -11.26 -2.56
CA SER A 128 -10.48 -12.38 -2.33
C SER A 128 -9.66 -12.80 -3.55
N GLU A 129 -9.46 -11.91 -4.50
CA GLU A 129 -8.72 -12.20 -5.73
C GLU A 129 -7.29 -11.68 -5.65
N GLY A 130 -6.33 -12.52 -6.04
CA GLY A 130 -4.96 -12.13 -6.29
C GLY A 130 -4.01 -12.28 -5.10
N ARG A 131 -2.74 -12.06 -5.40
CA ARG A 131 -1.66 -12.00 -4.44
C ARG A 131 -0.92 -10.68 -4.59
N SER A 132 -0.39 -10.18 -3.51
CA SER A 132 0.37 -8.95 -3.53
C SER A 132 1.59 -9.07 -2.63
N ILE A 133 2.76 -8.76 -3.20
CA ILE A 133 4.03 -8.71 -2.45
C ILE A 133 4.32 -10.05 -1.72
N GLY A 134 3.95 -11.15 -2.36
CA GLY A 134 4.13 -12.48 -1.78
C GLY A 134 3.13 -12.84 -0.68
N VAL A 135 2.14 -11.98 -0.42
CA VAL A 135 1.11 -12.21 0.59
C VAL A 135 -0.25 -12.30 -0.10
N ASP A 136 -1.09 -13.20 0.41
CA ASP A 136 -2.46 -13.32 -0.06
C ASP A 136 -3.26 -12.09 0.34
N VAL A 137 -3.94 -11.48 -0.63
CA VAL A 137 -4.75 -10.27 -0.41
C VAL A 137 -5.82 -10.49 0.67
N GLN A 138 -6.33 -11.71 0.80
CA GLN A 138 -7.31 -12.06 1.83
C GLN A 138 -6.79 -11.90 3.26
N GLU A 139 -5.49 -11.92 3.45
CA GLU A 139 -4.84 -11.87 4.75
C GLU A 139 -4.18 -10.53 5.07
N LEU A 140 -4.45 -9.51 4.25
CA LEU A 140 -3.88 -8.17 4.43
C LEU A 140 -4.78 -7.26 5.25
N VAL A 141 -4.12 -6.37 5.98
CA VAL A 141 -4.73 -5.14 6.48
C VAL A 141 -3.96 -3.98 5.84
N VAL A 142 -4.66 -3.05 5.23
CA VAL A 142 -4.05 -1.89 4.58
C VAL A 142 -4.43 -0.64 5.36
N ILE A 143 -3.43 0.15 5.72
CA ILE A 143 -3.61 1.41 6.44
C ILE A 143 -2.86 2.54 5.72
N PRO A 144 -3.17 3.81 6.01
CA PRO A 144 -2.38 4.91 5.46
C PRO A 144 -0.91 4.78 5.86
N VAL A 145 -0.01 5.15 4.94
CA VAL A 145 1.44 4.99 5.15
C VAL A 145 1.92 5.75 6.39
N ALA A 146 1.40 6.94 6.65
CA ALA A 146 1.77 7.70 7.84
C ALA A 146 1.34 7.00 9.13
N SER A 147 0.21 6.31 9.11
CA SER A 147 -0.24 5.50 10.25
C SER A 147 0.66 4.29 10.45
N ALA A 148 1.14 3.68 9.35
CA ALA A 148 2.09 2.57 9.43
C ALA A 148 3.44 3.02 10.00
N GLU A 149 3.92 4.20 9.62
CA GLU A 149 5.14 4.77 10.20
C GLU A 149 5.02 4.87 11.73
N ALA A 150 3.88 5.35 12.21
CA ALA A 150 3.62 5.46 13.64
C ALA A 150 3.49 4.08 14.31
N LEU A 151 2.73 3.17 13.68
CA LEU A 151 2.50 1.82 14.21
C LEU A 151 3.80 1.03 14.36
N PHE A 152 4.67 1.11 13.37
CA PHE A 152 5.93 0.37 13.34
C PHE A 152 7.13 1.18 13.85
N ASN A 153 6.91 2.43 14.19
CA ASN A 153 7.98 3.36 14.61
C ASN A 153 9.15 3.32 13.63
N SER A 154 8.87 3.46 12.34
CA SER A 154 9.85 3.39 11.27
C SER A 154 9.43 4.32 10.13
N GLN A 155 10.40 4.87 9.42
CA GLN A 155 10.18 5.67 8.21
C GLN A 155 10.68 4.96 6.96
N ALA A 156 11.26 3.77 7.11
CA ALA A 156 11.81 3.02 6.00
C ALA A 156 10.70 2.33 5.21
N LEU A 157 10.64 2.63 3.92
CA LEU A 157 9.71 1.95 3.02
C LEU A 157 10.30 0.61 2.57
N PHE A 158 9.43 -0.37 2.41
CA PHE A 158 9.79 -1.66 1.82
C PHE A 158 10.02 -1.52 0.33
N ARG A 159 9.11 -0.82 -0.36
CA ARG A 159 9.15 -0.57 -1.81
C ARG A 159 8.39 0.70 -2.16
N VAL A 160 8.64 1.19 -3.35
CA VAL A 160 7.82 2.22 -3.99
C VAL A 160 7.42 1.70 -5.36
N LEU A 161 6.14 1.63 -5.64
CA LEU A 161 5.63 1.27 -6.95
C LEU A 161 5.36 2.54 -7.74
N VAL A 162 5.94 2.64 -8.92
CA VAL A 162 5.79 3.79 -9.81
C VAL A 162 5.15 3.31 -11.09
N GLU A 163 4.00 3.89 -11.45
CA GLU A 163 3.30 3.56 -12.67
C GLU A 163 3.54 4.66 -13.71
N ALA A 164 4.10 4.29 -14.86
CA ALA A 164 4.25 5.21 -15.98
C ALA A 164 2.92 5.38 -16.70
N ARG A 165 2.72 6.54 -17.34
CA ARG A 165 1.49 6.81 -18.11
C ARG A 165 1.34 5.89 -19.31
N SER A 166 2.46 5.43 -19.89
CA SER A 166 2.46 4.55 -21.04
C SER A 166 3.73 3.70 -21.06
N ARG A 167 3.74 2.65 -21.89
CA ARG A 167 4.95 1.85 -22.08
C ARG A 167 6.07 2.67 -22.70
N GLU A 168 5.71 3.56 -23.61
CA GLU A 168 6.67 4.43 -24.29
C GLU A 168 7.36 5.38 -23.30
N ALA A 169 6.68 5.74 -22.22
CA ALA A 169 7.25 6.60 -21.19
C ALA A 169 8.18 5.86 -20.22
N MET A 170 8.15 4.53 -20.18
CA MET A 170 8.93 3.74 -19.23
C MET A 170 10.42 4.09 -19.15
N PRO A 171 11.17 4.20 -20.27
CA PRO A 171 12.58 4.55 -20.19
C PRO A 171 12.82 5.92 -19.56
N ARG A 172 11.96 6.89 -19.85
CA ARG A 172 12.05 8.23 -19.29
C ARG A 172 11.68 8.24 -17.80
N VAL A 173 10.68 7.46 -17.41
CA VAL A 173 10.30 7.31 -16.01
C VAL A 173 11.43 6.66 -15.22
N THR A 174 12.04 5.61 -15.76
CA THR A 174 13.19 4.95 -15.14
C THR A 174 14.32 5.96 -14.88
N GLN A 175 14.66 6.77 -15.90
CA GLN A 175 15.70 7.77 -15.76
C GLN A 175 15.30 8.84 -14.75
N TRP A 176 14.06 9.30 -14.77
CA TRP A 176 13.53 10.26 -13.80
C TRP A 176 13.65 9.75 -12.37
N VAL A 177 13.26 8.49 -12.13
CA VAL A 177 13.35 7.88 -10.80
C VAL A 177 14.81 7.85 -10.32
N LEU A 178 15.71 7.36 -11.18
CA LEU A 178 17.14 7.28 -10.82
C LEU A 178 17.73 8.66 -10.53
N ASP A 179 17.46 9.63 -11.38
CA ASP A 179 17.99 10.98 -11.20
C ASP A 179 17.42 11.65 -9.94
N THR A 180 16.13 11.50 -9.70
CA THR A 180 15.47 12.09 -8.54
C THR A 180 16.00 11.50 -7.25
N LEU A 181 16.14 10.18 -7.19
CA LEU A 181 16.65 9.52 -5.99
C LEU A 181 18.12 9.83 -5.75
N ARG A 182 18.94 9.90 -6.80
CA ARG A 182 20.35 10.32 -6.68
C ARG A 182 20.47 11.72 -6.13
N GLU A 183 19.69 12.65 -6.67
CA GLU A 183 19.71 14.04 -6.21
C GLU A 183 19.31 14.13 -4.74
N ARG A 184 18.27 13.43 -4.35
CA ARG A 184 17.76 13.44 -2.96
C ARG A 184 18.74 12.77 -1.99
N HIS A 185 19.48 11.76 -2.44
CA HIS A 185 20.46 11.03 -1.64
C HIS A 185 21.89 11.49 -1.89
N GLN A 186 22.05 12.66 -2.48
CA GLN A 186 23.35 13.33 -2.69
C GLN A 186 24.34 12.51 -3.49
N GLY A 187 23.87 11.78 -4.49
CA GLY A 187 24.74 11.03 -5.39
C GLY A 187 25.17 9.67 -4.90
N GLU A 188 24.60 9.17 -3.82
CA GLU A 188 24.84 7.80 -3.33
C GLU A 188 24.11 6.74 -4.14
#